data_bf3881a53f642d25159edd8e5c3fe518
#
_entry.id   bf3881a53f642d25159edd8e5c3fe518
#
_cell.length_a   1.000
_cell.length_b   1.000
_cell.length_c   1.000
_cell.angle_alpha   90.00
_cell.angle_beta   90.00
_cell.angle_gamma   90.00
#
_symmetry.space_group_name_H-M   'P 1'
#
loop_
_entity.id
_entity.type
_entity.pdbx_description
1 polymer ?
#
loop_
_entity_poly.entity_id
_entity_poly.type
_entity_poly.pdbx_seq_one_letter_code
_entity_poly.pdbx_strand_id
1 'polypeptide(L)'
;MLYQDNPFASEEITPPFSDEWAAKRRVADAIKQLTEVLVTSSPDIEKMNAIAAELEDTAADFRKSPRIFGRSDWAASGEHGSFGQISHELNPLAGWSNPVAPPVNSWIDGDQALAICQCGWAYEGPPGSVHGGVVASIFDQFLGMAQTLGGQPGMTGYLHVNYH
;
A
#
# COMPACT_ATOMS: atom_id res chain seq x y z
N MET A 1 -11.72 -16.17 13.06
CA MET A 1 -11.27 -15.15 14.06
C MET A 1 -10.09 -14.33 13.53
N LEU A 2 -10.14 -13.90 12.25
CA LEU A 2 -9.05 -13.18 11.56
C LEU A 2 -9.19 -11.65 11.60
N TYR A 3 -10.20 -11.11 12.29
CA TYR A 3 -10.59 -9.69 12.22
C TYR A 3 -10.80 -9.05 13.60
N GLN A 4 -10.10 -9.52 14.64
CA GLN A 4 -10.26 -8.94 15.99
C GLN A 4 -9.68 -7.53 16.12
N ASP A 5 -8.71 -7.16 15.26
CA ASP A 5 -8.16 -5.81 15.20
C ASP A 5 -8.53 -5.22 13.83
N ASN A 6 -9.70 -4.58 13.76
CA ASN A 6 -10.15 -3.97 12.52
C ASN A 6 -9.38 -2.65 12.25
N PRO A 7 -8.38 -2.65 11.35
CA PRO A 7 -7.63 -1.44 11.01
C PRO A 7 -8.47 -0.41 10.23
N PHE A 8 -9.73 -0.75 9.90
CA PHE A 8 -10.67 0.10 9.16
C PHE A 8 -11.72 0.72 10.07
N ALA A 9 -11.36 1.03 11.33
CA ALA A 9 -12.33 1.50 12.32
C ALA A 9 -12.71 2.98 12.17
N SER A 10 -11.92 3.81 11.48
CA SER A 10 -12.17 5.24 11.33
C SER A 10 -11.53 5.82 10.07
N GLU A 11 -11.94 7.04 9.69
CA GLU A 11 -11.31 7.82 8.64
C GLU A 11 -9.86 8.23 9.00
N GLU A 12 -9.55 8.28 10.28
CA GLU A 12 -8.19 8.54 10.73
C GLU A 12 -7.25 7.40 10.36
N ILE A 13 -6.06 7.76 9.90
CA ILE A 13 -5.03 6.78 9.57
C ILE A 13 -4.65 6.01 10.83
N THR A 14 -4.82 4.69 10.80
CA THR A 14 -4.46 3.80 11.91
C THR A 14 -2.97 3.96 12.24
N PRO A 15 -2.60 4.24 13.50
CA PRO A 15 -1.20 4.31 13.92
C PRO A 15 -0.46 3.00 13.62
N PRO A 16 0.86 3.06 13.39
CA PRO A 16 1.65 1.85 13.22
C PRO A 16 1.65 1.02 14.52
N PHE A 17 1.60 -0.30 14.39
CA PHE A 17 1.56 -1.23 15.52
C PHE A 17 2.82 -1.16 16.39
N SER A 18 3.97 -0.84 15.80
CA SER A 18 5.26 -0.77 16.50
C SER A 18 6.19 0.25 15.84
N ASP A 19 7.32 0.54 16.51
CA ASP A 19 8.38 1.39 15.96
C ASP A 19 8.97 0.81 14.69
N GLU A 20 9.00 -0.52 14.54
CA GLU A 20 9.41 -1.19 13.31
C GLU A 20 8.50 -0.79 12.14
N TRP A 21 7.18 -0.88 12.33
CA TRP A 21 6.23 -0.48 11.29
C TRP A 21 6.24 1.03 11.05
N ALA A 22 6.46 1.84 12.09
CA ALA A 22 6.65 3.28 11.93
C ALA A 22 7.86 3.58 11.04
N ALA A 23 8.98 2.88 11.25
CA ALA A 23 10.17 3.02 10.42
C ALA A 23 9.94 2.54 8.98
N LYS A 24 9.25 1.40 8.79
CA LYS A 24 8.90 0.87 7.45
C LYS A 24 7.98 1.83 6.69
N ARG A 25 6.96 2.41 7.33
CA ARG A 25 6.10 3.44 6.71
C ARG A 25 6.93 4.63 6.23
N ARG A 26 7.85 5.14 7.06
CA ARG A 26 8.73 6.25 6.67
C ARG A 26 9.58 5.92 5.44
N VAL A 27 10.13 4.70 5.35
CA VAL A 27 10.88 4.26 4.16
C VAL A 27 9.96 4.15 2.95
N ALA A 28 8.77 3.55 3.09
CA ALA A 28 7.80 3.44 2.02
C ALA A 28 7.36 4.83 1.50
N ASP A 29 7.12 5.78 2.40
CA ASP A 29 6.75 7.16 2.05
C ASP A 29 7.88 7.88 1.31
N ALA A 30 9.13 7.71 1.73
CA ALA A 30 10.28 8.27 1.04
C ALA A 30 10.42 7.72 -0.39
N ILE A 31 10.19 6.41 -0.58
CA ILE A 31 10.19 5.78 -1.91
C ILE A 31 9.03 6.32 -2.77
N LYS A 32 7.81 6.46 -2.21
CA LYS A 32 6.66 7.04 -2.92
C LYS A 32 6.95 8.47 -3.36
N GLN A 33 7.52 9.30 -2.48
CA GLN A 33 7.91 10.67 -2.80
C GLN A 33 8.98 10.70 -3.91
N LEU A 34 9.99 9.84 -3.81
CA LEU A 34 11.02 9.73 -4.84
C LEU A 34 10.42 9.31 -6.19
N THR A 35 9.47 8.36 -6.18
CA THR A 35 8.76 7.91 -7.39
C THR A 35 8.01 9.08 -8.04
N GLU A 36 7.26 9.86 -7.24
CA GLU A 36 6.50 11.03 -7.73
C GLU A 36 7.43 12.09 -8.34
N VAL A 37 8.55 12.39 -7.66
CA VAL A 37 9.52 13.36 -8.15
C VAL A 37 10.26 12.84 -9.38
N LEU A 38 10.57 11.56 -9.45
CA LEU A 38 11.27 10.96 -10.59
C LEU A 38 10.45 11.08 -11.88
N VAL A 39 9.14 10.83 -11.82
CA VAL A 39 8.27 10.91 -13.02
C VAL A 39 7.91 12.36 -13.39
N THR A 40 8.12 13.32 -12.50
CA THR A 40 7.77 14.73 -12.73
C THR A 40 8.96 15.67 -12.91
N SER A 41 10.20 15.14 -12.85
CA SER A 41 11.41 15.94 -12.96
C SER A 41 12.35 15.41 -14.04
N SER A 42 13.24 16.28 -14.50
CA SER A 42 14.26 15.93 -15.53
C SER A 42 15.64 16.44 -15.09
N PRO A 43 16.28 15.80 -14.10
CA PRO A 43 17.64 16.12 -13.71
C PRO A 43 18.65 15.81 -14.81
N ASP A 44 19.88 16.35 -14.70
CA ASP A 44 20.97 15.94 -15.56
C ASP A 44 21.36 14.47 -15.35
N ILE A 45 22.06 13.90 -16.37
CA ILE A 45 22.44 12.49 -16.39
C ILE A 45 23.38 12.13 -15.24
N GLU A 46 24.30 13.02 -14.88
CA GLU A 46 25.28 12.77 -13.80
C GLU A 46 24.57 12.63 -12.46
N LYS A 47 23.62 13.51 -12.18
CA LYS A 47 22.79 13.45 -10.97
C LYS A 47 21.92 12.19 -10.95
N MET A 48 21.30 11.82 -12.07
CA MET A 48 20.51 10.60 -12.14
C MET A 48 21.35 9.35 -11.87
N ASN A 49 22.55 9.26 -12.44
CA ASN A 49 23.45 8.13 -12.22
C ASN A 49 23.95 8.06 -10.77
N ALA A 50 24.23 9.20 -10.14
CA ALA A 50 24.62 9.25 -8.73
C ALA A 50 23.51 8.75 -7.80
N ILE A 51 22.28 9.21 -8.00
CA ILE A 51 21.10 8.76 -7.24
C ILE A 51 20.85 7.26 -7.45
N ALA A 52 20.99 6.76 -8.69
CA ALA A 52 20.81 5.34 -8.98
C ALA A 52 21.82 4.49 -8.17
N ALA A 53 23.09 4.88 -8.16
CA ALA A 53 24.12 4.17 -7.38
C ALA A 53 23.82 4.17 -5.87
N GLU A 54 23.41 5.31 -5.31
CA GLU A 54 23.03 5.39 -3.88
C GLU A 54 21.84 4.47 -3.54
N LEU A 55 20.85 4.38 -4.43
CA LEU A 55 19.69 3.51 -4.25
C LEU A 55 20.04 2.02 -4.40
N GLU A 56 20.95 1.69 -5.32
CA GLU A 56 21.48 0.32 -5.51
C GLU A 56 22.26 -0.13 -4.27
N ASP A 57 23.11 0.72 -3.70
CA ASP A 57 23.84 0.46 -2.47
C ASP A 57 22.89 0.29 -1.27
N THR A 58 21.88 1.15 -1.15
CA THR A 58 20.85 1.04 -0.12
C THR A 58 20.09 -0.29 -0.24
N ALA A 59 19.71 -0.68 -1.45
CA ALA A 59 19.03 -1.97 -1.67
C ALA A 59 19.95 -3.16 -1.35
N ALA A 60 21.27 -3.04 -1.61
CA ALA A 60 22.24 -4.06 -1.26
C ALA A 60 22.38 -4.22 0.25
N ASP A 61 22.35 -3.12 1.00
CA ASP A 61 22.35 -3.16 2.47
C ASP A 61 21.09 -3.79 3.05
N PHE A 62 19.91 -3.45 2.53
CA PHE A 62 18.66 -4.09 2.95
C PHE A 62 18.67 -5.61 2.73
N ARG A 63 19.31 -6.10 1.66
CA ARG A 63 19.41 -7.56 1.38
C ARG A 63 20.22 -8.32 2.42
N LYS A 64 21.05 -7.66 3.22
CA LYS A 64 21.85 -8.27 4.32
C LYS A 64 20.97 -8.56 5.55
N SER A 65 19.81 -7.92 5.68
CA SER A 65 18.87 -8.13 6.78
C SER A 65 18.14 -9.48 6.64
N PRO A 66 17.68 -10.07 7.75
CA PRO A 66 16.80 -11.24 7.71
C PRO A 66 15.59 -10.99 6.82
N ARG A 67 15.20 -11.99 6.03
CA ARG A 67 14.11 -11.88 5.08
C ARG A 67 12.93 -12.76 5.49
N ILE A 68 11.75 -12.17 5.46
CA ILE A 68 10.48 -12.85 5.73
C ILE A 68 9.63 -12.74 4.46
N PHE A 69 9.17 -13.88 3.95
CA PHE A 69 8.46 -13.94 2.67
C PHE A 69 6.97 -14.23 2.88
N GLY A 70 6.16 -13.25 2.51
CA GLY A 70 4.71 -13.36 2.59
C GLY A 70 4.12 -12.99 3.95
N ARG A 71 2.86 -12.54 3.91
CA ARG A 71 2.16 -12.04 5.11
C ARG A 71 1.91 -13.12 6.16
N SER A 72 1.76 -14.37 5.73
CA SER A 72 1.59 -15.50 6.65
C SER A 72 2.84 -15.76 7.47
N ASP A 73 4.03 -15.69 6.86
CA ASP A 73 5.29 -15.88 7.57
C ASP A 73 5.57 -14.73 8.56
N TRP A 74 5.23 -13.50 8.16
CA TRP A 74 5.27 -12.36 9.05
C TRP A 74 4.37 -12.55 10.28
N ALA A 75 3.18 -13.13 10.12
CA ALA A 75 2.24 -13.36 11.21
C ALA A 75 2.60 -14.58 12.08
N ALA A 76 3.37 -15.52 11.57
CA ALA A 76 3.65 -16.80 12.23
C ALA A 76 4.42 -16.65 13.55
N SER A 77 5.32 -15.67 13.65
CA SER A 77 6.07 -15.40 14.89
C SER A 77 5.22 -14.73 15.98
N GLY A 78 4.18 -13.99 15.59
CA GLY A 78 3.42 -13.11 16.48
C GLY A 78 4.15 -11.82 16.90
N GLU A 79 5.43 -11.69 16.57
CA GLU A 79 6.27 -10.55 16.98
C GLU A 79 5.93 -9.27 16.21
N HIS A 80 5.48 -9.41 14.96
CA HIS A 80 5.21 -8.31 14.05
C HIS A 80 3.73 -7.88 13.99
N GLY A 81 2.89 -8.44 14.84
CA GLY A 81 1.46 -8.17 14.90
C GLY A 81 0.58 -9.29 14.34
N SER A 82 -0.73 -9.07 14.37
CA SER A 82 -1.72 -9.99 13.80
C SER A 82 -1.66 -10.01 12.27
N PHE A 83 -2.22 -11.05 11.64
CA PHE A 83 -2.34 -11.13 10.19
C PHE A 83 -3.08 -9.92 9.59
N GLY A 84 -4.09 -9.40 10.29
CA GLY A 84 -4.83 -8.19 9.88
C GLY A 84 -3.94 -6.95 9.87
N GLN A 85 -3.19 -6.73 10.95
CA GLN A 85 -2.24 -5.62 11.06
C GLN A 85 -1.15 -5.70 9.98
N ILE A 86 -0.55 -6.88 9.79
CA ILE A 86 0.46 -7.09 8.75
C ILE A 86 -0.13 -6.88 7.34
N SER A 87 -1.37 -7.30 7.11
CA SER A 87 -2.04 -7.05 5.84
C SER A 87 -2.27 -5.56 5.60
N HIS A 88 -2.61 -4.81 6.64
CA HIS A 88 -2.76 -3.35 6.58
C HIS A 88 -1.44 -2.64 6.24
N GLU A 89 -0.31 -3.21 6.66
CA GLU A 89 1.02 -2.67 6.36
C GLU A 89 1.55 -3.10 4.98
N LEU A 90 1.38 -4.35 4.58
CA LEU A 90 2.07 -4.93 3.41
C LEU A 90 1.19 -5.18 2.18
N ASN A 91 -0.11 -4.87 2.24
CA ASN A 91 -1.00 -5.04 1.10
C ASN A 91 -0.49 -4.22 -0.12
N PRO A 92 -0.43 -4.79 -1.33
CA PRO A 92 0.09 -4.10 -2.50
C PRO A 92 -0.80 -2.96 -3.01
N LEU A 93 -2.05 -2.87 -2.55
CA LEU A 93 -3.03 -1.88 -3.03
C LEU A 93 -3.56 -0.94 -1.94
N ALA A 94 -3.23 -1.19 -0.67
CA ALA A 94 -3.66 -0.34 0.44
C ALA A 94 -2.68 -0.38 1.64
N GLY A 95 -1.49 -0.98 1.49
CA GLY A 95 -0.54 -1.12 2.58
C GLY A 95 0.29 0.13 2.82
N TRP A 96 0.31 0.59 4.06
CA TRP A 96 1.04 1.79 4.45
C TRP A 96 2.56 1.63 4.37
N SER A 97 3.07 0.41 4.61
CA SER A 97 4.50 0.08 4.51
C SER A 97 4.90 -0.51 3.15
N ASN A 98 3.98 -0.52 2.18
CA ASN A 98 4.28 -1.00 0.84
C ASN A 98 4.39 0.19 -0.14
N PRO A 99 5.58 0.48 -0.69
CA PRO A 99 5.77 1.65 -1.54
C PRO A 99 5.03 1.58 -2.90
N VAL A 100 4.61 0.39 -3.35
CA VAL A 100 3.82 0.28 -4.60
C VAL A 100 2.32 0.52 -4.38
N ALA A 101 1.86 0.54 -3.13
CA ALA A 101 0.45 0.77 -2.84
C ALA A 101 0.04 2.20 -3.18
N PRO A 102 -1.07 2.39 -3.95
CA PRO A 102 -1.66 3.71 -4.10
C PRO A 102 -2.06 4.30 -2.74
N PRO A 103 -2.18 5.63 -2.62
CA PRO A 103 -2.52 6.28 -1.36
C PRO A 103 -4.02 6.15 -1.05
N VAL A 104 -4.49 4.93 -0.86
CA VAL A 104 -5.88 4.61 -0.50
C VAL A 104 -5.99 4.61 1.02
N ASN A 105 -6.88 5.43 1.55
CA ASN A 105 -7.37 5.29 2.91
C ASN A 105 -8.81 4.81 2.88
N SER A 106 -9.09 3.71 3.56
CA SER A 106 -10.42 3.09 3.56
C SER A 106 -10.83 2.69 4.99
N TRP A 107 -12.11 2.87 5.30
CA TRP A 107 -12.66 2.58 6.65
C TRP A 107 -14.11 2.11 6.57
N ILE A 108 -14.61 1.62 7.70
CA ILE A 108 -15.99 1.22 7.90
C ILE A 108 -16.67 2.26 8.80
N ASP A 109 -17.80 2.78 8.34
CA ASP A 109 -18.68 3.66 9.13
C ASP A 109 -20.09 3.07 9.16
N GLY A 110 -20.47 2.53 10.32
CA GLY A 110 -21.73 1.81 10.49
C GLY A 110 -21.83 0.60 9.57
N ASP A 111 -22.76 0.64 8.64
CA ASP A 111 -23.01 -0.41 7.62
C ASP A 111 -22.41 -0.09 6.25
N GLN A 112 -21.59 0.96 6.16
CA GLN A 112 -20.99 1.43 4.93
C GLN A 112 -19.47 1.25 4.94
N ALA A 113 -18.93 0.88 3.78
CA ALA A 113 -17.50 0.96 3.50
C ALA A 113 -17.21 2.27 2.75
N LEU A 114 -16.23 3.01 3.20
CA LEU A 114 -15.82 4.29 2.64
C LEU A 114 -14.34 4.25 2.27
N ALA A 115 -13.96 4.99 1.23
CA ALA A 115 -12.55 5.14 0.87
C ALA A 115 -12.29 6.49 0.22
N ILE A 116 -11.09 7.00 0.43
CA ILE A 116 -10.55 8.16 -0.26
C ILE A 116 -9.20 7.79 -0.87
N CYS A 117 -8.95 8.24 -2.10
CA CYS A 117 -7.67 8.05 -2.77
C CYS A 117 -7.34 9.30 -3.58
N GLN A 118 -6.14 9.83 -3.39
CA GLN A 118 -5.62 10.94 -4.18
C GLN A 118 -4.33 10.50 -4.88
N CYS A 119 -4.46 9.99 -6.10
CA CYS A 119 -3.33 9.56 -6.90
C CYS A 119 -2.53 10.76 -7.42
N GLY A 120 -1.20 10.68 -7.30
CA GLY A 120 -0.26 11.61 -7.92
C GLY A 120 0.07 11.23 -9.37
N TRP A 121 1.04 11.92 -9.95
CA TRP A 121 1.48 11.74 -11.34
C TRP A 121 2.07 10.36 -11.64
N ALA A 122 2.62 9.69 -10.63
CA ALA A 122 3.11 8.31 -10.77
C ALA A 122 2.04 7.32 -11.22
N TYR A 123 0.76 7.67 -11.08
CA TYR A 123 -0.39 6.84 -11.45
C TYR A 123 -1.12 7.33 -12.71
N GLU A 124 -0.56 8.30 -13.43
CA GLU A 124 -1.19 8.87 -14.62
C GLU A 124 -1.34 7.80 -15.72
N GLY A 125 -2.49 7.81 -16.37
CA GLY A 125 -2.80 7.06 -17.58
C GLY A 125 -3.00 8.00 -18.77
N PRO A 126 -4.22 8.22 -19.27
CA PRO A 126 -4.50 9.30 -20.21
C PRO A 126 -4.19 10.65 -19.54
N PRO A 127 -3.76 11.67 -20.32
CA PRO A 127 -3.36 12.97 -19.78
C PRO A 127 -4.37 13.55 -18.79
N GLY A 128 -3.89 13.83 -17.56
CA GLY A 128 -4.71 14.38 -16.48
C GLY A 128 -5.68 13.38 -15.82
N SER A 129 -5.54 12.09 -16.07
CA SER A 129 -6.41 11.05 -15.50
C SER A 129 -5.59 9.90 -14.92
N VAL A 130 -6.12 9.27 -13.87
CA VAL A 130 -5.52 8.05 -13.30
C VAL A 130 -5.65 6.91 -14.29
N HIS A 131 -4.61 6.08 -14.41
CA HIS A 131 -4.61 4.90 -15.27
C HIS A 131 -5.76 3.94 -14.89
N GLY A 132 -6.54 3.50 -15.88
CA GLY A 132 -7.72 2.66 -15.67
C GLY A 132 -7.42 1.35 -14.91
N GLY A 133 -6.28 0.72 -15.16
CA GLY A 133 -5.84 -0.46 -14.40
C GLY A 133 -5.59 -0.16 -12.93
N VAL A 134 -5.09 1.03 -12.58
CA VAL A 134 -4.93 1.47 -11.18
C VAL A 134 -6.30 1.65 -10.53
N VAL A 135 -7.23 2.32 -11.21
CA VAL A 135 -8.62 2.49 -10.74
C VAL A 135 -9.27 1.13 -10.48
N ALA A 136 -9.17 0.19 -11.43
CA ALA A 136 -9.71 -1.16 -11.27
C ALA A 136 -9.11 -1.89 -10.06
N SER A 137 -7.80 -1.79 -9.87
CA SER A 137 -7.11 -2.41 -8.73
C SER A 137 -7.53 -1.81 -7.38
N ILE A 138 -7.75 -0.49 -7.33
CA ILE A 138 -8.27 0.19 -6.13
C ILE A 138 -9.69 -0.30 -5.83
N PHE A 139 -10.56 -0.44 -6.84
CA PHE A 139 -11.89 -0.98 -6.65
C PHE A 139 -11.88 -2.44 -6.17
N ASP A 140 -11.01 -3.28 -6.73
CA ASP A 140 -10.87 -4.67 -6.27
C ASP A 140 -10.50 -4.74 -4.79
N GLN A 141 -9.49 -3.97 -4.38
CA GLN A 141 -9.08 -3.90 -2.98
C GLN A 141 -10.18 -3.34 -2.07
N PHE A 142 -10.84 -2.27 -2.49
CA PHE A 142 -11.91 -1.64 -1.74
C PHE A 142 -13.13 -2.56 -1.56
N LEU A 143 -13.55 -3.24 -2.61
CA LEU A 143 -14.65 -4.21 -2.56
C LEU A 143 -14.27 -5.42 -1.70
N GLY A 144 -13.00 -5.86 -1.75
CA GLY A 144 -12.47 -6.89 -0.85
C GLY A 144 -12.54 -6.49 0.63
N MET A 145 -12.34 -5.22 0.96
CA MET A 145 -12.55 -4.71 2.31
C MET A 145 -14.05 -4.60 2.64
N ALA A 146 -14.86 -4.06 1.74
CA ALA A 146 -16.29 -3.85 1.95
C ALA A 146 -17.04 -5.16 2.23
N GLN A 147 -16.66 -6.29 1.61
CA GLN A 147 -17.28 -7.59 1.87
C GLN A 147 -17.12 -8.06 3.33
N THR A 148 -16.17 -7.51 4.09
CA THR A 148 -16.01 -7.84 5.51
C THR A 148 -17.22 -7.45 6.35
N LEU A 149 -18.04 -6.48 5.90
CA LEU A 149 -19.33 -6.13 6.50
C LEU A 149 -20.31 -7.31 6.49
N GLY A 150 -20.24 -8.18 5.49
CA GLY A 150 -21.05 -9.39 5.39
C GLY A 150 -20.52 -10.56 6.24
N GLY A 151 -19.40 -10.41 6.94
CA GLY A 151 -18.80 -11.44 7.81
C GLY A 151 -18.22 -12.67 7.08
N GLN A 152 -18.23 -12.67 5.76
CA GLN A 152 -17.70 -13.77 4.94
C GLN A 152 -16.64 -13.25 3.97
N PRO A 153 -15.35 -13.43 4.29
CA PRO A 153 -14.28 -13.06 3.38
C PRO A 153 -14.29 -13.97 2.15
N GLY A 154 -14.00 -13.40 0.99
CA GLY A 154 -13.90 -14.12 -0.28
C GLY A 154 -12.72 -13.62 -1.10
N MET A 155 -12.48 -14.28 -2.22
CA MET A 155 -11.55 -13.84 -3.27
C MET A 155 -12.36 -13.39 -4.50
N THR A 156 -11.89 -12.34 -5.17
CA THR A 156 -12.53 -11.81 -6.36
C THR A 156 -12.53 -12.86 -7.48
N GLY A 157 -13.69 -13.30 -7.89
CA GLY A 157 -13.86 -14.21 -9.04
C GLY A 157 -13.75 -13.47 -10.38
N TYR A 158 -14.35 -12.29 -10.47
CA TYR A 158 -14.22 -11.36 -11.59
C TYR A 158 -14.60 -9.94 -11.14
N LEU A 159 -14.07 -8.95 -11.85
CA LEU A 159 -14.37 -7.54 -11.65
C LEU A 159 -14.76 -6.93 -13.00
N HIS A 160 -15.88 -6.19 -13.04
CA HIS A 160 -16.32 -5.45 -14.21
C HIS A 160 -16.33 -3.96 -13.90
N VAL A 161 -15.50 -3.19 -14.59
CA VAL A 161 -15.37 -1.74 -14.43
C VAL A 161 -15.80 -1.05 -15.72
N ASN A 162 -16.79 -0.16 -15.65
CA ASN A 162 -17.19 0.70 -16.76
C ASN A 162 -16.56 2.08 -16.56
N TYR A 163 -15.87 2.57 -17.58
CA TYR A 163 -15.32 3.92 -17.62
C TYR A 163 -16.19 4.79 -18.52
N HIS A 164 -16.46 6.04 -18.11
CA HIS A 164 -17.28 7.00 -18.82
C HIS A 164 -16.48 8.27 -19.16
#